data_a6657406295ed506f3d7a9e223d96540
#
_entry.id   a6657406295ed506f3d7a9e223d96540
#
_cell.length_a   1.000
_cell.length_b   1.000
_cell.length_c   1.000
_cell.angle_alpha   90.00
_cell.angle_beta   90.00
_cell.angle_gamma   90.00
#
_symmetry.space_group_name_H-M   'P 1'
#
loop_
_entity.id
_entity.type
_entity.pdbx_description
1 polymer ?
#
loop_
_entity_poly.entity_id
_entity_poly.type
_entity_poly.pdbx_seq_one_letter_code
_entity_poly.pdbx_strand_id
1 'polypeptide(L)'
;DISAVAKMLKLKIPVSVSREFSGDFDVFAFGGNSFDQDECAKAKNTAETCYGPRIGLAIMVLDPKKASSALRIWEKTMSSDLKPLILAKAGGSATANFQTGTYQSQSIRYKNMPINTITVEYALSDDILIITTSKSAILKAIDSLPAQSIQETTPATEPAQ
;
A
#
# COMPACT_ATOMS: atom_id res chain seq x y z
N ASP A 1 -1.77 10.84 15.96
CA ASP A 1 -1.32 9.50 16.35
C ASP A 1 -2.06 8.45 15.52
N ILE A 2 -1.31 7.62 14.80
CA ILE A 2 -1.84 6.57 13.91
C ILE A 2 -2.73 5.57 14.67
N SER A 3 -2.50 5.33 15.95
CA SER A 3 -3.33 4.44 16.76
C SER A 3 -4.75 4.99 16.95
N ALA A 4 -4.90 6.29 17.06
CA ALA A 4 -6.21 6.94 17.15
C ALA A 4 -6.96 6.80 15.83
N VAL A 5 -6.27 7.01 14.69
CA VAL A 5 -6.84 6.82 13.34
C VAL A 5 -7.21 5.37 13.10
N ALA A 6 -6.32 4.43 13.43
CA ALA A 6 -6.61 3.01 13.32
C ALA A 6 -7.86 2.62 14.12
N LYS A 7 -8.00 3.12 15.34
CA LYS A 7 -9.20 2.91 16.18
C LYS A 7 -10.45 3.53 15.57
N MET A 8 -10.35 4.77 15.09
CA MET A 8 -11.47 5.48 14.43
C MET A 8 -11.94 4.74 13.18
N LEU A 9 -11.01 4.29 12.34
CA LEU A 9 -11.27 3.52 11.13
C LEU A 9 -11.52 2.03 11.39
N LYS A 10 -11.47 1.58 12.66
CA LYS A 10 -11.63 0.16 13.06
C LYS A 10 -10.62 -0.78 12.40
N LEU A 11 -9.42 -0.29 12.14
CA LEU A 11 -8.33 -1.09 11.58
C LEU A 11 -7.68 -1.93 12.67
N LYS A 12 -7.23 -3.13 12.31
CA LYS A 12 -6.51 -4.02 13.22
C LYS A 12 -5.04 -4.07 12.80
N ILE A 13 -4.26 -3.10 13.25
CA ILE A 13 -2.82 -3.07 12.99
C ILE A 13 -2.11 -3.85 14.11
N PRO A 14 -1.35 -4.92 13.80
CA PRO A 14 -0.61 -5.66 14.81
C PRO A 14 0.41 -4.78 15.53
N VAL A 15 0.59 -4.99 16.81
CA VAL A 15 1.57 -4.25 17.64
C VAL A 15 2.99 -4.37 17.05
N SER A 16 3.33 -5.53 16.49
CA SER A 16 4.63 -5.74 15.82
C SER A 16 4.86 -4.85 14.61
N VAL A 17 3.79 -4.34 14.00
CA VAL A 17 3.86 -3.39 12.87
C VAL A 17 3.80 -1.96 13.38
N SER A 18 2.83 -1.64 14.24
CA SER A 18 2.60 -0.26 14.71
C SER A 18 3.74 0.30 15.54
N ARG A 19 4.53 -0.53 16.22
CA ARG A 19 5.74 -0.07 16.93
C ARG A 19 6.87 0.42 16.02
N GLU A 20 6.82 0.05 14.75
CA GLU A 20 7.79 0.54 13.75
C GLU A 20 7.37 1.87 13.12
N PHE A 21 6.22 2.43 13.50
CA PHE A 21 5.75 3.72 13.01
C PHE A 21 6.35 4.87 13.81
N SER A 22 6.79 5.95 13.13
CA SER A 22 7.32 7.16 13.78
C SER A 22 6.24 8.00 14.45
N GLY A 23 5.00 7.82 14.06
CA GLY A 23 3.86 8.65 14.47
C GLY A 23 3.38 9.59 13.37
N ASP A 24 4.21 9.90 12.38
CA ASP A 24 3.84 10.74 11.24
C ASP A 24 3.16 9.89 10.17
N PHE A 25 2.02 10.37 9.70
CA PHE A 25 1.23 9.66 8.69
C PHE A 25 0.27 10.61 7.98
N ASP A 26 -0.09 10.23 6.75
CA ASP A 26 -1.13 10.83 5.96
C ASP A 26 -2.20 9.81 5.61
N VAL A 27 -3.46 10.26 5.58
CA VAL A 27 -4.60 9.51 5.04
C VAL A 27 -5.02 10.20 3.76
N PHE A 28 -5.06 9.49 2.66
CA PHE A 28 -5.47 10.06 1.39
C PHE A 28 -6.62 9.26 0.76
N ALA A 29 -7.40 9.95 -0.05
CA ALA A 29 -8.45 9.34 -0.86
C ALA A 29 -8.08 9.51 -2.33
N PHE A 30 -8.20 8.43 -3.08
CA PHE A 30 -8.00 8.42 -4.52
C PHE A 30 -9.33 8.13 -5.21
N GLY A 31 -9.75 9.03 -6.11
CA GLY A 31 -10.92 8.81 -6.97
C GLY A 31 -10.63 7.80 -8.07
N GLY A 32 -11.63 7.03 -8.48
CA GLY A 32 -11.49 6.08 -9.59
C GLY A 32 -11.03 6.80 -10.87
N ASN A 33 -10.04 6.24 -11.55
CA ASN A 33 -9.56 6.73 -12.85
C ASN A 33 -10.14 5.88 -14.00
N SER A 34 -9.80 6.23 -15.23
CA SER A 34 -10.23 5.50 -16.43
C SER A 34 -9.83 4.02 -16.39
N PHE A 35 -8.66 3.69 -15.83
CA PHE A 35 -8.19 2.31 -15.71
C PHE A 35 -9.12 1.47 -14.83
N ASP A 36 -9.51 1.99 -13.66
CA ASP A 36 -10.45 1.29 -12.76
C ASP A 36 -11.83 1.15 -13.43
N GLN A 37 -12.26 2.14 -14.21
CA GLN A 37 -13.50 2.11 -14.99
C GLN A 37 -13.47 1.02 -16.07
N ASP A 38 -12.39 0.92 -16.84
CA ASP A 38 -12.24 -0.07 -17.88
C ASP A 38 -12.19 -1.50 -17.34
N GLU A 39 -11.44 -1.71 -16.25
CA GLU A 39 -11.36 -3.02 -15.58
C GLU A 39 -12.73 -3.42 -14.99
N CYS A 40 -13.47 -2.48 -14.46
CA CYS A 40 -14.82 -2.71 -13.96
C CYS A 40 -15.82 -3.06 -15.07
N ALA A 41 -15.77 -2.37 -16.19
CA ALA A 41 -16.60 -2.67 -17.34
C ALA A 41 -16.35 -4.08 -17.88
N LYS A 42 -15.08 -4.50 -17.95
CA LYS A 42 -14.68 -5.85 -18.34
C LYS A 42 -15.19 -6.92 -17.38
N ALA A 43 -15.18 -6.64 -16.09
CA ALA A 43 -15.57 -7.57 -15.05
C ALA A 43 -17.10 -7.68 -14.83
N LYS A 44 -17.91 -6.91 -15.57
CA LYS A 44 -19.38 -6.82 -15.40
C LYS A 44 -19.80 -6.51 -13.96
N ASN A 45 -18.99 -5.78 -13.22
CA ASN A 45 -19.29 -5.37 -11.86
C ASN A 45 -20.26 -4.18 -11.82
N THR A 46 -21.01 -4.04 -10.74
CA THR A 46 -21.92 -2.90 -10.59
C THR A 46 -21.15 -1.61 -10.31
N ALA A 47 -21.70 -0.48 -10.75
CA ALA A 47 -21.10 0.85 -10.59
C ALA A 47 -20.67 1.16 -9.15
N GLU A 48 -21.49 0.78 -8.15
CA GLU A 48 -21.19 1.03 -6.73
C GLU A 48 -19.89 0.39 -6.23
N THR A 49 -19.53 -0.77 -6.78
CA THR A 49 -18.29 -1.46 -6.39
C THR A 49 -17.06 -0.96 -7.12
N CYS A 50 -17.27 -0.31 -8.26
CA CYS A 50 -16.23 0.08 -9.19
C CYS A 50 -15.74 1.51 -9.02
N TYR A 51 -16.64 2.42 -8.69
CA TYR A 51 -16.39 3.86 -8.73
C TYR A 51 -16.18 4.51 -7.35
N GLY A 52 -16.26 3.73 -6.27
CA GLY A 52 -16.05 4.27 -4.93
C GLY A 52 -14.62 4.78 -4.70
N PRO A 53 -14.44 5.75 -3.80
CA PRO A 53 -13.12 6.25 -3.45
C PRO A 53 -12.25 5.12 -2.89
N ARG A 54 -10.95 5.17 -3.20
CA ARG A 54 -9.93 4.29 -2.65
C ARG A 54 -9.19 5.02 -1.55
N ILE A 55 -9.07 4.40 -0.41
CA ILE A 55 -8.35 4.99 0.73
C ILE A 55 -6.95 4.41 0.77
N GLY A 56 -5.99 5.27 1.03
CA GLY A 56 -4.60 4.92 1.29
C GLY A 56 -4.07 5.58 2.54
N LEU A 57 -2.99 5.00 3.04
CA LEU A 57 -2.21 5.48 4.17
C LEU A 57 -0.77 5.63 3.72
N ALA A 58 -0.13 6.74 4.03
CA ALA A 58 1.31 6.91 3.96
C ALA A 58 1.82 7.11 5.39
N ILE A 59 2.77 6.29 5.82
CA ILE A 59 3.20 6.22 7.21
C ILE A 59 4.73 6.22 7.25
N MET A 60 5.34 7.12 7.99
CA MET A 60 6.77 7.07 8.23
C MET A 60 7.13 5.94 9.20
N VAL A 61 8.15 5.17 8.88
CA VAL A 61 8.64 4.06 9.68
C VAL A 61 10.01 4.34 10.28
N LEU A 62 10.24 3.84 11.48
CA LEU A 62 11.48 4.04 12.23
C LEU A 62 12.63 3.18 11.71
N ASP A 63 12.32 1.95 11.32
CA ASP A 63 13.30 0.98 10.81
C ASP A 63 12.67 0.20 9.64
N PRO A 64 13.04 0.54 8.39
CA PRO A 64 12.47 -0.10 7.21
C PRO A 64 12.67 -1.62 7.15
N LYS A 65 13.79 -2.13 7.66
CA LYS A 65 14.06 -3.58 7.66
C LYS A 65 13.15 -4.33 8.63
N LYS A 66 12.96 -3.77 9.84
CA LYS A 66 12.03 -4.35 10.82
C LYS A 66 10.59 -4.21 10.36
N ALA A 67 10.22 -3.03 9.83
CA ALA A 67 8.90 -2.81 9.24
C ALA A 67 8.60 -3.81 8.13
N SER A 68 9.52 -4.02 7.18
CA SER A 68 9.38 -5.02 6.11
C SER A 68 9.14 -6.42 6.65
N SER A 69 9.90 -6.84 7.66
CA SER A 69 9.74 -8.15 8.29
C SER A 69 8.39 -8.30 8.99
N ALA A 70 7.95 -7.28 9.73
CA ALA A 70 6.66 -7.27 10.41
C ALA A 70 5.49 -7.27 9.42
N LEU A 71 5.58 -6.51 8.31
CA LEU A 71 4.60 -6.47 7.24
C LEU A 71 4.42 -7.85 6.59
N ARG A 72 5.50 -8.57 6.32
CA ARG A 72 5.45 -9.94 5.77
C ARG A 72 4.70 -10.91 6.69
N ILE A 73 4.87 -10.77 8.00
CA ILE A 73 4.11 -11.56 8.97
C ILE A 73 2.63 -11.16 8.94
N TRP A 74 2.35 -9.85 8.86
CA TRP A 74 0.99 -9.32 8.82
C TRP A 74 0.23 -9.68 7.55
N GLU A 75 0.87 -9.98 6.42
CA GLU A 75 0.23 -10.41 5.18
C GLU A 75 -0.82 -11.51 5.39
N LYS A 76 -0.63 -12.36 6.41
CA LYS A 76 -1.57 -13.46 6.72
C LYS A 76 -2.97 -12.97 7.07
N THR A 77 -3.09 -11.83 7.74
CA THR A 77 -4.36 -11.26 8.20
C THR A 77 -4.67 -9.88 7.61
N MET A 78 -3.69 -9.23 6.96
CA MET A 78 -3.76 -7.84 6.51
C MET A 78 -5.04 -7.52 5.72
N SER A 79 -5.44 -8.37 4.79
CA SER A 79 -6.66 -8.13 4.00
C SER A 79 -7.95 -8.15 4.84
N SER A 80 -7.98 -8.93 5.92
CA SER A 80 -9.08 -8.93 6.88
C SER A 80 -9.02 -7.72 7.81
N ASP A 81 -7.83 -7.36 8.26
CA ASP A 81 -7.58 -6.30 9.23
C ASP A 81 -7.80 -4.92 8.62
N LEU A 82 -7.53 -4.76 7.32
CA LEU A 82 -7.75 -3.55 6.54
C LEU A 82 -9.11 -3.51 5.84
N LYS A 83 -9.98 -4.50 6.07
CA LYS A 83 -11.33 -4.54 5.46
C LYS A 83 -12.14 -3.24 5.63
N PRO A 84 -12.05 -2.51 6.75
CA PRO A 84 -12.76 -1.23 6.89
C PRO A 84 -12.34 -0.14 5.89
N LEU A 85 -11.14 -0.21 5.30
CA LEU A 85 -10.71 0.70 4.21
C LEU A 85 -11.36 0.34 2.86
N ILE A 86 -11.92 -0.86 2.75
CA ILE A 86 -12.55 -1.34 1.53
C ILE A 86 -14.01 -0.90 1.59
N LEU A 87 -14.32 0.24 0.97
CA LEU A 87 -15.65 0.86 1.00
C LEU A 87 -16.68 0.15 0.11
N ALA A 88 -16.31 -0.95 -0.53
CA ALA A 88 -17.20 -1.75 -1.35
C ALA A 88 -17.66 -3.01 -0.63
N LYS A 89 -18.88 -3.47 -0.90
CA LYS A 89 -19.35 -4.78 -0.46
C LYS A 89 -18.59 -5.87 -1.23
N ALA A 90 -17.49 -6.30 -0.70
CA ALA A 90 -16.76 -7.44 -1.24
C ALA A 90 -17.54 -8.71 -0.92
N GLY A 91 -18.16 -9.30 -1.93
CA GLY A 91 -18.68 -10.65 -1.85
C GLY A 91 -17.61 -11.64 -2.33
N GLY A 92 -17.35 -12.70 -1.56
CA GLY A 92 -16.41 -13.76 -1.93
C GLY A 92 -15.13 -13.81 -1.08
N SER A 93 -14.27 -14.76 -1.41
CA SER A 93 -12.97 -14.94 -0.73
C SER A 93 -11.87 -14.17 -1.43
N ALA A 94 -10.97 -13.55 -0.66
CA ALA A 94 -9.74 -12.99 -1.20
C ALA A 94 -8.89 -14.10 -1.86
N THR A 95 -8.15 -13.74 -2.92
CA THR A 95 -7.18 -14.65 -3.53
C THR A 95 -6.09 -15.08 -2.54
N ALA A 96 -5.46 -16.26 -2.79
CA ALA A 96 -4.66 -16.98 -1.79
C ALA A 96 -3.61 -16.11 -1.07
N ASN A 97 -2.52 -15.72 -1.73
CA ASN A 97 -1.36 -15.09 -1.07
C ASN A 97 -1.03 -13.72 -1.66
N PHE A 98 -0.28 -12.91 -0.91
CA PHE A 98 0.35 -11.71 -1.45
C PHE A 98 1.36 -12.09 -2.53
N GLN A 99 1.33 -11.32 -3.61
CA GLN A 99 2.25 -11.42 -4.74
C GLN A 99 3.22 -10.24 -4.73
N THR A 100 4.28 -10.33 -5.51
CA THR A 100 5.22 -9.22 -5.70
C THR A 100 5.08 -8.67 -7.11
N GLY A 101 5.02 -7.36 -7.22
CA GLY A 101 5.17 -6.59 -8.45
C GLY A 101 6.27 -5.56 -8.29
N THR A 102 6.60 -4.88 -9.38
CA THR A 102 7.57 -3.78 -9.38
C THR A 102 7.02 -2.62 -10.18
N TYR A 103 7.21 -1.41 -9.68
CA TYR A 103 6.88 -0.17 -10.37
C TYR A 103 7.95 0.88 -10.04
N GLN A 104 8.55 1.50 -11.06
CA GLN A 104 9.64 2.49 -10.91
C GLN A 104 10.75 1.99 -9.95
N SER A 105 11.18 0.75 -10.12
CA SER A 105 12.15 0.07 -9.25
C SER A 105 11.68 -0.18 -7.81
N GLN A 106 10.49 0.26 -7.41
CA GLN A 106 9.90 -0.04 -6.11
C GLN A 106 9.23 -1.40 -6.10
N SER A 107 9.48 -2.19 -5.07
CA SER A 107 8.79 -3.45 -4.86
C SER A 107 7.41 -3.19 -4.25
N ILE A 108 6.37 -3.69 -4.89
CA ILE A 108 4.98 -3.63 -4.42
C ILE A 108 4.56 -5.03 -4.01
N ARG A 109 3.95 -5.12 -2.84
CA ARG A 109 3.25 -6.34 -2.40
C ARG A 109 1.76 -6.14 -2.55
N TYR A 110 1.07 -7.08 -3.18
CA TYR A 110 -0.36 -6.96 -3.45
C TYR A 110 -1.12 -8.27 -3.30
N LYS A 111 -2.37 -8.15 -2.95
CA LYS A 111 -3.33 -9.25 -2.89
C LYS A 111 -4.64 -8.81 -3.54
N ASN A 112 -5.03 -9.51 -4.60
CA ASN A 112 -6.30 -9.23 -5.26
C ASN A 112 -7.47 -9.68 -4.37
N MET A 113 -8.46 -8.81 -4.26
CA MET A 113 -9.74 -9.13 -3.63
C MET A 113 -10.70 -9.72 -4.70
N PRO A 114 -11.82 -10.33 -4.30
CA PRO A 114 -12.78 -10.92 -5.27
C PRO A 114 -13.38 -9.93 -6.27
N ILE A 115 -13.22 -8.64 -6.03
CA ILE A 115 -13.60 -7.57 -6.95
C ILE A 115 -12.34 -7.10 -7.66
N ASN A 116 -12.29 -7.23 -8.97
CA ASN A 116 -11.08 -7.02 -9.79
C ASN A 116 -10.36 -5.67 -9.61
N THR A 117 -11.09 -4.62 -9.22
CA THR A 117 -10.52 -3.28 -9.00
C THR A 117 -10.11 -3.02 -7.56
N ILE A 118 -10.35 -3.98 -6.66
CA ILE A 118 -9.99 -3.87 -5.25
C ILE A 118 -8.84 -4.82 -4.96
N THR A 119 -7.79 -4.25 -4.42
CA THR A 119 -6.61 -4.96 -3.96
C THR A 119 -6.30 -4.49 -2.54
N VAL A 120 -5.51 -5.24 -1.81
CA VAL A 120 -4.77 -4.73 -0.66
C VAL A 120 -3.31 -4.71 -1.09
N GLU A 121 -2.74 -3.53 -1.14
CA GLU A 121 -1.38 -3.32 -1.64
C GLU A 121 -0.56 -2.51 -0.64
N TYR A 122 0.73 -2.81 -0.59
CA TYR A 122 1.67 -1.96 0.12
C TYR A 122 3.02 -1.90 -0.60
N ALA A 123 3.70 -0.78 -0.41
CA ALA A 123 5.09 -0.56 -0.79
C ALA A 123 5.82 0.09 0.37
N LEU A 124 7.09 -0.22 0.52
CA LEU A 124 7.97 0.44 1.47
C LEU A 124 9.10 1.06 0.66
N SER A 125 9.09 2.39 0.57
CA SER A 125 10.09 3.20 -0.13
C SER A 125 10.88 3.96 0.92
N ASP A 126 12.14 3.62 1.08
CA ASP A 126 12.99 4.12 2.16
C ASP A 126 12.31 3.97 3.52
N ASP A 127 11.91 5.05 4.15
CA ASP A 127 11.22 5.12 5.43
C ASP A 127 9.71 5.38 5.31
N ILE A 128 9.15 5.37 4.10
CA ILE A 128 7.72 5.60 3.86
C ILE A 128 7.01 4.30 3.50
N LEU A 129 6.11 3.86 4.36
CA LEU A 129 5.18 2.77 4.09
C LEU A 129 3.91 3.33 3.47
N ILE A 130 3.58 2.87 2.27
CA ILE A 130 2.32 3.16 1.60
C ILE A 130 1.44 1.93 1.64
N ILE A 131 0.19 2.09 2.07
CA ILE A 131 -0.85 1.04 2.05
C ILE A 131 -2.05 1.57 1.29
N THR A 132 -2.56 0.82 0.32
CA THR A 132 -3.72 1.23 -0.48
C THR A 132 -4.69 0.09 -0.72
N THR A 133 -5.88 0.44 -1.23
CA THR A 133 -6.94 -0.51 -1.58
C THR A 133 -7.17 -0.65 -3.08
N SER A 134 -6.27 -0.12 -3.91
CA SER A 134 -6.30 -0.35 -5.37
C SER A 134 -4.92 -0.15 -6.00
N LYS A 135 -4.71 -0.82 -7.14
CA LYS A 135 -3.48 -0.70 -7.93
C LYS A 135 -3.23 0.73 -8.41
N SER A 136 -4.25 1.42 -8.90
CA SER A 136 -4.11 2.81 -9.37
C SER A 136 -3.70 3.75 -8.23
N ALA A 137 -4.21 3.53 -7.02
CA ALA A 137 -3.86 4.36 -5.88
C ALA A 137 -2.40 4.18 -5.44
N ILE A 138 -1.87 2.94 -5.42
CA ILE A 138 -0.46 2.74 -5.01
C ILE A 138 0.51 3.31 -6.05
N LEU A 139 0.22 3.15 -7.35
CA LEU A 139 1.06 3.70 -8.41
C LEU A 139 1.12 5.24 -8.31
N LYS A 140 -0.04 5.89 -8.13
CA LYS A 140 -0.10 7.34 -7.94
C LYS A 140 0.58 7.82 -6.66
N ALA A 141 0.47 7.07 -5.58
CA ALA A 141 1.17 7.41 -4.34
C ALA A 141 2.70 7.32 -4.53
N ILE A 142 3.19 6.28 -5.22
CA ILE A 142 4.62 6.16 -5.57
C ILE A 142 5.07 7.30 -6.47
N ASP A 143 4.28 7.69 -7.50
CA ASP A 143 4.56 8.84 -8.37
C ASP A 143 4.67 10.17 -7.61
N SER A 144 4.01 10.26 -6.45
CA SER A 144 3.99 11.47 -5.63
C SER A 144 5.11 11.51 -4.58
N LEU A 145 5.88 10.42 -4.43
CA LEU A 145 7.04 10.43 -3.55
C LEU A 145 8.12 11.38 -4.11
N PRO A 146 8.88 12.06 -3.23
CA PRO A 146 10.02 12.83 -3.68
C PRO A 146 10.98 11.93 -4.45
N ALA A 147 11.52 12.42 -5.57
CA ALA A 147 12.49 11.68 -6.36
C ALA A 147 13.66 11.26 -5.45
N GLN A 148 13.94 9.97 -5.38
CA GLN A 148 15.08 9.47 -4.63
C GLN A 148 16.33 10.16 -5.15
N SER A 149 17.04 10.89 -4.28
CA SER A 149 18.36 11.39 -4.61
C SER A 149 19.25 10.17 -4.87
N ILE A 150 19.58 9.94 -6.14
CA ILE A 150 20.60 8.97 -6.51
C ILE A 150 21.87 9.46 -5.84
N GLN A 151 22.26 8.84 -4.72
CA GLN A 151 23.60 9.01 -4.20
C GLN A 151 24.52 8.38 -5.26
N GLU A 152 25.02 9.22 -6.16
CA GLU A 152 26.16 8.90 -6.98
C GLU A 152 27.30 8.52 -6.03
N THR A 153 27.52 7.21 -5.86
CA THR A 153 28.74 6.72 -5.25
C THR A 153 29.87 7.13 -6.19
N THR A 154 30.44 8.29 -5.94
CA THR A 154 31.70 8.71 -6.56
C THR A 154 32.73 7.61 -6.25
N PRO A 155 33.26 6.92 -7.27
CA PRO A 155 34.30 5.92 -7.01
C PRO A 155 35.48 6.64 -6.36
N ALA A 156 35.88 6.13 -5.20
CA ALA A 156 37.09 6.64 -4.53
C ALA A 156 38.26 6.57 -5.51
N THR A 157 38.79 7.72 -5.89
CA THR A 157 40.01 7.83 -6.67
C THR A 157 41.12 7.27 -5.84
N GLU A 158 41.61 6.08 -6.23
CA GLU A 158 42.79 5.41 -5.64
C GLU A 158 44.00 6.34 -5.82
N PRO A 159 44.75 6.67 -4.75
CA PRO A 159 45.94 7.52 -4.90
C PRO A 159 47.00 6.71 -5.62
N ALA A 160 47.44 7.21 -6.78
CA ALA A 160 48.60 6.68 -7.50
C ALA A 160 49.87 6.74 -6.61
N GLN A 161 50.50 5.59 -6.44
CA GLN A 161 51.86 5.46 -5.87
C GLN A 161 52.93 5.76 -6.92
#